data_73f50d00e8c7b9050945317781ee9d7f
#
_entry.id   73f50d00e8c7b9050945317781ee9d7f
#
_cell.length_a   1.000
_cell.length_b   1.000
_cell.length_c   1.000
_cell.angle_alpha   90.00
_cell.angle_beta   90.00
_cell.angle_gamma   90.00
#
_symmetry.space_group_name_H-M   'P 1'
#
loop_
_entity.id
_entity.type
_entity.pdbx_description
1 polymer ?
#
loop_
_entity_poly.entity_id
_entity_poly.type
_entity_poly.pdbx_seq_one_letter_code
_entity_poly.pdbx_strand_id
1 'polypeptide(L)'
;MTPSQSTAILLLSHGSQDPRAEYVVGELVSAVSACTGLMVRAAYLGFTAPTCEAALRQLAAEGMTSVRVVPLLFTPGYHLPHDVPLAVAASGVTERIDVSVAPPLLSGGRRTRDLLLRALADRLAQAGADGQVDSLVLASAGSSSQQARLRIVSLARDLERSHGIPVEPAFASAVSPSPLQALEALSDRGIQSPGVASLFVAPGRLTDFVVAACPDLPVADPLGVSPAFVELLVAQAHALSRIS
;
A
#
# COMPACT_ATOMS: atom_id res chain seq x y z
N MET A 1 29.25 10.65 -25.34
CA MET A 1 28.43 9.52 -24.92
C MET A 1 27.87 9.87 -23.56
N THR A 2 26.58 10.18 -23.45
CA THR A 2 25.89 10.32 -22.16
C THR A 2 25.98 8.97 -21.44
N PRO A 3 26.42 8.90 -20.17
CA PRO A 3 26.45 7.66 -19.44
C PRO A 3 25.01 7.10 -19.42
N SER A 4 24.86 5.82 -19.77
CA SER A 4 23.58 5.12 -19.65
C SER A 4 23.09 5.28 -18.22
N GLN A 5 21.92 5.91 -18.03
CA GLN A 5 21.34 6.08 -16.70
C GLN A 5 20.96 4.71 -16.17
N SER A 6 21.73 4.18 -15.23
CA SER A 6 21.34 2.97 -14.49
C SER A 6 20.35 3.36 -13.41
N THR A 7 19.10 2.95 -13.63
CA THR A 7 17.97 3.27 -12.76
C THR A 7 17.58 2.05 -11.92
N ALA A 8 17.35 2.25 -10.63
CA ALA A 8 16.77 1.27 -9.73
C ALA A 8 15.42 1.75 -9.16
N ILE A 9 14.61 0.80 -8.70
CA ILE A 9 13.37 1.06 -7.94
C ILE A 9 13.61 0.62 -6.50
N LEU A 10 13.22 1.46 -5.54
CA LEU A 10 13.26 1.15 -4.12
C LEU A 10 11.82 1.12 -3.59
N LEU A 11 11.30 -0.09 -3.29
CA LEU A 11 10.02 -0.25 -2.62
C LEU A 11 10.20 0.03 -1.13
N LEU A 12 9.59 1.10 -0.64
CA LEU A 12 9.77 1.56 0.74
C LEU A 12 8.53 1.21 1.58
N SER A 13 8.68 0.23 2.46
CA SER A 13 7.65 -0.20 3.40
C SER A 13 7.84 0.45 4.78
N HIS A 14 6.78 0.46 5.60
CA HIS A 14 6.90 0.87 7.00
C HIS A 14 7.85 -0.04 7.80
N GLY A 15 7.88 -1.32 7.44
CA GLY A 15 8.52 -2.36 8.22
C GLY A 15 7.54 -3.02 9.20
N SER A 16 7.88 -4.22 9.64
CA SER A 16 7.07 -5.02 10.56
C SER A 16 7.94 -5.97 11.35
N GLN A 17 7.52 -6.34 12.56
CA GLN A 17 8.09 -7.44 13.32
C GLN A 17 7.53 -8.81 12.86
N ASP A 18 6.50 -8.81 12.02
CA ASP A 18 5.91 -10.02 11.48
C ASP A 18 6.65 -10.43 10.19
N PRO A 19 7.29 -11.61 10.15
CA PRO A 19 8.07 -12.07 9.00
C PRO A 19 7.23 -12.28 7.73
N ARG A 20 5.91 -12.48 7.86
CA ARG A 20 5.00 -12.59 6.70
C ARG A 20 5.00 -11.30 5.88
N ALA A 21 5.12 -10.14 6.54
CA ALA A 21 5.17 -8.87 5.85
C ALA A 21 6.43 -8.71 5.00
N GLU A 22 7.59 -9.10 5.54
CA GLU A 22 8.86 -9.07 4.81
C GLU A 22 8.83 -10.02 3.59
N TYR A 23 8.29 -11.22 3.78
CA TYR A 23 8.11 -12.18 2.69
C TYR A 23 7.29 -11.58 1.52
N VAL A 24 6.13 -10.98 1.80
CA VAL A 24 5.28 -10.36 0.78
C VAL A 24 5.97 -9.18 0.09
N VAL A 25 6.72 -8.36 0.83
CA VAL A 25 7.50 -7.27 0.22
C VAL A 25 8.60 -7.83 -0.71
N GLY A 26 9.24 -8.95 -0.34
CA GLY A 26 10.20 -9.66 -1.20
C GLY A 26 9.55 -10.18 -2.50
N GLU A 27 8.35 -10.72 -2.41
CA GLU A 27 7.57 -11.13 -3.59
C GLU A 27 7.21 -9.94 -4.49
N LEU A 28 6.83 -8.79 -3.90
CA LEU A 28 6.59 -7.56 -4.64
C LEU A 28 7.85 -7.05 -5.36
N VAL A 29 9.02 -7.12 -4.71
CA VAL A 29 10.32 -6.81 -5.34
C VAL A 29 10.52 -7.66 -6.59
N SER A 30 10.31 -8.97 -6.48
CA SER A 30 10.46 -9.92 -7.59
C SER A 30 9.47 -9.63 -8.73
N ALA A 31 8.20 -9.40 -8.39
CA ALA A 31 7.15 -9.12 -9.37
C ALA A 31 7.37 -7.80 -10.12
N VAL A 32 7.71 -6.72 -9.40
CA VAL A 32 7.99 -5.42 -10.01
C VAL A 32 9.26 -5.48 -10.87
N SER A 33 10.30 -6.22 -10.43
CA SER A 33 11.51 -6.43 -11.21
C SER A 33 11.22 -7.16 -12.52
N ALA A 34 10.43 -8.23 -12.46
CA ALA A 34 10.01 -8.99 -13.65
C ALA A 34 9.22 -8.13 -14.65
N CYS A 35 8.36 -7.23 -14.16
CA CYS A 35 7.55 -6.33 -15.02
C CYS A 35 8.36 -5.18 -15.63
N THR A 36 9.40 -4.69 -14.94
CA THR A 36 10.14 -3.48 -15.37
C THR A 36 11.47 -3.79 -16.03
N GLY A 37 12.05 -4.97 -15.76
CA GLY A 37 13.44 -5.29 -16.14
C GLY A 37 14.49 -4.49 -15.37
N LEU A 38 14.09 -3.68 -14.38
CA LEU A 38 14.99 -2.86 -13.58
C LEU A 38 15.42 -3.61 -12.30
N MET A 39 16.52 -3.14 -11.72
CA MET A 39 16.89 -3.51 -10.36
C MET A 39 15.85 -2.98 -9.39
N VAL A 40 15.29 -3.86 -8.56
CA VAL A 40 14.33 -3.49 -7.52
C VAL A 40 14.85 -3.98 -6.18
N ARG A 41 14.74 -3.14 -5.16
CA ARG A 41 15.12 -3.45 -3.77
C ARG A 41 14.00 -3.08 -2.83
N ALA A 42 13.95 -3.72 -1.67
CA ALA A 42 13.14 -3.30 -0.55
C ALA A 42 13.93 -2.44 0.42
N ALA A 43 13.25 -1.51 1.07
CA ALA A 43 13.75 -0.79 2.25
C ALA A 43 12.61 -0.52 3.23
N TYR A 44 12.97 -0.18 4.46
CA TYR A 44 12.01 -0.03 5.53
C TYR A 44 12.26 1.24 6.32
N LEU A 45 11.18 1.85 6.85
CA LEU A 45 11.26 3.03 7.73
C LEU A 45 11.59 2.64 9.17
N GLY A 46 11.31 1.38 9.57
CA GLY A 46 11.59 0.87 10.90
C GLY A 46 11.40 -0.65 10.98
N PHE A 47 11.72 -1.23 12.13
CA PHE A 47 11.53 -2.64 12.50
C PHE A 47 12.31 -3.68 11.68
N THR A 48 12.59 -3.40 10.41
CA THR A 48 13.18 -4.36 9.46
C THR A 48 14.37 -3.70 8.77
N ALA A 49 15.37 -4.47 8.36
CA ALA A 49 16.51 -4.04 7.56
C ALA A 49 16.32 -4.46 6.08
N PRO A 50 16.95 -3.72 5.14
CA PRO A 50 17.74 -2.51 5.32
C PRO A 50 16.85 -1.25 5.54
N THR A 51 17.41 -0.25 6.23
CA THR A 51 16.77 1.07 6.29
C THR A 51 16.82 1.76 4.92
N CYS A 52 15.99 2.78 4.72
CA CYS A 52 15.98 3.57 3.48
C CYS A 52 17.37 4.14 3.16
N GLU A 53 18.05 4.70 4.16
CA GLU A 53 19.39 5.28 4.01
C GLU A 53 20.42 4.23 3.62
N ALA A 54 20.39 3.06 4.25
CA ALA A 54 21.31 1.97 3.96
C ALA A 54 21.12 1.44 2.54
N ALA A 55 19.87 1.25 2.11
CA ALA A 55 19.54 0.78 0.77
C ALA A 55 19.95 1.79 -0.31
N LEU A 56 19.74 3.09 -0.10
CA LEU A 56 20.17 4.14 -1.02
C LEU A 56 21.69 4.19 -1.15
N ARG A 57 22.43 4.09 -0.01
CA ARG A 57 23.91 4.01 -0.04
C ARG A 57 24.42 2.79 -0.80
N GLN A 58 23.77 1.65 -0.61
CA GLN A 58 24.15 0.43 -1.31
C GLN A 58 23.90 0.56 -2.82
N LEU A 59 22.75 1.07 -3.25
CA LEU A 59 22.45 1.28 -4.67
C LEU A 59 23.42 2.25 -5.32
N ALA A 60 23.81 3.33 -4.62
CA ALA A 60 24.83 4.25 -5.10
C ALA A 60 26.21 3.58 -5.23
N ALA A 61 26.60 2.71 -4.29
CA ALA A 61 27.85 1.96 -4.34
C ALA A 61 27.85 0.91 -5.48
N GLU A 62 26.70 0.37 -5.83
CA GLU A 62 26.49 -0.55 -6.96
C GLU A 62 26.46 0.20 -8.34
N GLY A 63 26.68 1.51 -8.35
CA GLY A 63 26.77 2.31 -9.58
C GLY A 63 25.44 2.78 -10.15
N MET A 64 24.35 2.74 -9.38
CA MET A 64 23.09 3.35 -9.79
C MET A 64 23.26 4.87 -9.85
N THR A 65 22.72 5.47 -10.92
CA THR A 65 22.73 6.94 -11.12
C THR A 65 21.38 7.56 -10.83
N SER A 66 20.31 6.75 -10.79
CA SER A 66 18.95 7.19 -10.45
C SER A 66 18.23 6.13 -9.62
N VAL A 67 17.51 6.57 -8.59
CA VAL A 67 16.68 5.70 -7.75
C VAL A 67 15.26 6.27 -7.62
N ARG A 68 14.28 5.47 -7.97
CA ARG A 68 12.85 5.79 -7.84
C ARG A 68 12.30 5.12 -6.59
N VAL A 69 12.04 5.91 -5.56
CA VAL A 69 11.46 5.42 -4.31
C VAL A 69 9.94 5.37 -4.44
N VAL A 70 9.37 4.18 -4.28
CA VAL A 70 7.91 3.95 -4.31
C VAL A 70 7.47 3.53 -2.91
N PRO A 71 6.82 4.43 -2.14
CA PRO A 71 6.31 4.11 -0.82
C PRO A 71 5.13 3.12 -0.91
N LEU A 72 5.24 2.00 -0.20
CA LEU A 72 4.15 1.04 0.01
C LEU A 72 3.21 1.52 1.13
N LEU A 73 2.81 2.79 1.06
CA LEU A 73 2.01 3.48 2.07
C LEU A 73 0.80 4.13 1.40
N PHE A 74 -0.40 3.85 1.93
CA PHE A 74 -1.64 4.34 1.32
C PHE A 74 -1.85 5.84 1.50
N THR A 75 -1.52 6.35 2.67
CA THR A 75 -1.71 7.76 3.03
C THR A 75 -0.43 8.36 3.57
N PRO A 76 -0.27 9.70 3.53
CA PRO A 76 0.95 10.33 4.01
C PRO A 76 1.22 10.09 5.50
N GLY A 77 0.20 9.77 6.33
CA GLY A 77 0.38 9.57 7.76
C GLY A 77 1.14 10.74 8.43
N TYR A 78 1.62 10.53 9.66
CA TYR A 78 2.50 11.48 10.33
C TYR A 78 3.95 11.37 9.81
N HIS A 79 4.38 10.17 9.46
CA HIS A 79 5.78 9.85 9.17
C HIS A 79 6.20 10.18 7.73
N LEU A 80 5.33 10.06 6.73
CA LEU A 80 5.73 10.11 5.34
C LEU A 80 6.19 11.50 4.86
N PRO A 81 5.55 12.63 5.23
CA PRO A 81 6.02 13.96 4.83
C PRO A 81 7.36 14.36 5.46
N HIS A 82 7.73 13.71 6.57
CA HIS A 82 8.92 14.02 7.33
C HIS A 82 9.98 12.94 7.22
N ASP A 83 9.62 11.68 7.45
CA ASP A 83 10.59 10.58 7.58
C ASP A 83 11.23 10.17 6.24
N VAL A 84 10.46 10.16 5.13
CA VAL A 84 11.02 9.77 3.83
C VAL A 84 12.00 10.82 3.28
N PRO A 85 11.67 12.13 3.24
CA PRO A 85 12.64 13.15 2.86
C PRO A 85 13.85 13.18 3.79
N LEU A 86 13.66 13.00 5.10
CA LEU A 86 14.76 12.93 6.06
C LEU A 86 15.66 11.71 5.82
N ALA A 87 15.07 10.52 5.59
CA ALA A 87 15.83 9.31 5.28
C ALA A 87 16.61 9.44 3.97
N VAL A 88 16.02 10.05 2.94
CA VAL A 88 16.71 10.34 1.68
C VAL A 88 17.87 11.32 1.91
N ALA A 89 17.65 12.41 2.63
CA ALA A 89 18.69 13.37 2.95
C ALA A 89 19.81 12.75 3.82
N ALA A 90 19.43 11.97 4.85
CA ALA A 90 20.37 11.28 5.73
C ALA A 90 21.20 10.19 5.03
N SER A 91 20.78 9.72 3.85
CA SER A 91 21.58 8.81 3.05
C SER A 91 22.89 9.43 2.56
N GLY A 92 22.93 10.75 2.38
CA GLY A 92 24.09 11.50 1.88
C GLY A 92 24.46 11.20 0.42
N VAL A 93 23.54 10.60 -0.36
CA VAL A 93 23.82 10.21 -1.75
C VAL A 93 23.21 11.15 -2.79
N THR A 94 22.39 12.11 -2.39
CA THR A 94 21.63 13.00 -3.29
C THR A 94 22.49 13.93 -4.13
N GLU A 95 23.74 14.14 -3.75
CA GLU A 95 24.74 14.86 -4.58
C GLU A 95 25.38 13.96 -5.66
N ARG A 96 25.20 12.64 -5.56
CA ARG A 96 25.87 11.65 -6.41
C ARG A 96 24.91 10.91 -7.33
N ILE A 97 23.67 10.74 -6.91
CA ILE A 97 22.61 10.04 -7.65
C ILE A 97 21.31 10.84 -7.57
N ASP A 98 20.51 10.75 -8.62
CA ASP A 98 19.14 11.30 -8.62
C ASP A 98 18.21 10.41 -7.81
N VAL A 99 17.53 10.99 -6.81
CA VAL A 99 16.53 10.26 -5.97
C VAL A 99 15.19 10.94 -6.09
N SER A 100 14.25 10.27 -6.71
CA SER A 100 12.86 10.73 -6.83
C SER A 100 11.93 9.86 -5.98
N VAL A 101 10.92 10.48 -5.35
CA VAL A 101 9.98 9.80 -4.43
C VAL A 101 8.56 9.93 -4.96
N ALA A 102 7.89 8.79 -5.14
CA ALA A 102 6.48 8.77 -5.50
C ALA A 102 5.57 9.23 -4.34
N PRO A 103 4.42 9.84 -4.65
CA PRO A 103 3.45 10.14 -3.61
C PRO A 103 2.86 8.85 -3.00
N PRO A 104 2.25 8.91 -1.80
CA PRO A 104 1.50 7.79 -1.23
C PRO A 104 0.44 7.25 -2.19
N LEU A 105 0.12 5.97 -2.09
CA LEU A 105 -0.74 5.26 -3.04
C LEU A 105 -2.13 5.90 -3.23
N LEU A 106 -2.73 6.47 -2.18
CA LEU A 106 -4.01 7.20 -2.26
C LEU A 106 -3.86 8.68 -2.65
N SER A 107 -2.65 9.16 -2.89
CA SER A 107 -2.39 10.52 -3.39
C SER A 107 -2.15 10.54 -4.90
N GLY A 108 -2.10 9.39 -5.55
CA GLY A 108 -1.99 9.26 -7.00
C GLY A 108 -3.23 9.74 -7.76
N GLY A 109 -3.09 9.92 -9.06
CA GLY A 109 -4.18 10.32 -9.96
C GLY A 109 -5.20 9.18 -10.20
N ARG A 110 -6.14 9.43 -11.12
CA ARG A 110 -7.25 8.53 -11.45
C ARG A 110 -6.77 7.08 -11.72
N ARG A 111 -5.74 6.91 -12.54
CA ARG A 111 -5.21 5.58 -12.88
C ARG A 111 -4.77 4.79 -11.63
N THR A 112 -4.07 5.41 -10.71
CA THR A 112 -3.65 4.78 -9.45
C THR A 112 -4.86 4.30 -8.66
N ARG A 113 -5.90 5.13 -8.61
CA ARG A 113 -7.14 4.83 -7.92
C ARG A 113 -7.91 3.66 -8.57
N ASP A 114 -8.03 3.67 -9.89
CA ASP A 114 -8.70 2.60 -10.64
C ASP A 114 -7.98 1.25 -10.45
N LEU A 115 -6.64 1.24 -10.46
CA LEU A 115 -5.83 0.05 -10.20
C LEU A 115 -5.99 -0.46 -8.76
N LEU A 116 -6.09 0.45 -7.80
CA LEU A 116 -6.31 0.06 -6.40
C LEU A 116 -7.69 -0.56 -6.19
N LEU A 117 -8.74 0.00 -6.81
CA LEU A 117 -10.09 -0.57 -6.77
C LEU A 117 -10.12 -1.97 -7.41
N ARG A 118 -9.43 -2.16 -8.53
CA ARG A 118 -9.29 -3.48 -9.15
C ARG A 118 -8.58 -4.47 -8.24
N ALA A 119 -7.48 -4.06 -7.61
CA ALA A 119 -6.75 -4.92 -6.69
C ALA A 119 -7.61 -5.36 -5.49
N LEU A 120 -8.44 -4.46 -4.95
CA LEU A 120 -9.41 -4.80 -3.90
C LEU A 120 -10.48 -5.75 -4.41
N ALA A 121 -11.05 -5.51 -5.59
CA ALA A 121 -12.05 -6.38 -6.21
C ALA A 121 -11.51 -7.79 -6.48
N ASP A 122 -10.28 -7.90 -7.03
CA ASP A 122 -9.62 -9.19 -7.27
C ASP A 122 -9.46 -9.98 -5.96
N ARG A 123 -9.10 -9.32 -4.84
CA ARG A 123 -8.95 -9.96 -3.54
C ARG A 123 -10.30 -10.36 -2.93
N LEU A 124 -11.33 -9.54 -3.09
CA LEU A 124 -12.70 -9.89 -2.67
C LEU A 124 -13.24 -11.11 -3.43
N ALA A 125 -13.02 -11.19 -4.74
CA ALA A 125 -13.40 -12.35 -5.54
C ALA A 125 -12.68 -13.63 -5.07
N GLN A 126 -11.37 -13.55 -4.76
CA GLN A 126 -10.59 -14.67 -4.22
C GLN A 126 -11.11 -15.13 -2.85
N ALA A 127 -11.64 -14.22 -2.03
CA ALA A 127 -12.24 -14.53 -0.73
C ALA A 127 -13.69 -15.06 -0.84
N GLY A 128 -14.23 -15.19 -2.04
CA GLY A 128 -15.61 -15.65 -2.25
C GLY A 128 -16.66 -14.59 -1.93
N ALA A 129 -16.28 -13.32 -1.83
CA ALA A 129 -17.21 -12.22 -1.54
C ALA A 129 -17.93 -11.71 -2.80
N ASP A 130 -17.47 -12.05 -3.99
CA ASP A 130 -18.05 -11.57 -5.25
C ASP A 130 -19.48 -12.13 -5.45
N GLY A 131 -20.46 -11.21 -5.52
CA GLY A 131 -21.87 -11.56 -5.68
C GLY A 131 -22.51 -12.35 -4.51
N GLN A 132 -21.78 -12.58 -3.42
CA GLN A 132 -22.24 -13.32 -2.25
C GLN A 132 -22.54 -12.42 -1.05
N VAL A 133 -22.14 -11.14 -1.11
CA VAL A 133 -22.28 -10.18 -0.02
C VAL A 133 -23.20 -9.03 -0.41
N ASP A 134 -23.91 -8.45 0.57
CA ASP A 134 -24.81 -7.31 0.39
C ASP A 134 -24.19 -5.97 0.81
N SER A 135 -23.00 -6.01 1.35
CA SER A 135 -22.21 -4.84 1.76
C SER A 135 -20.74 -5.16 1.95
N LEU A 136 -19.91 -4.14 2.14
CA LEU A 136 -18.49 -4.30 2.42
C LEU A 136 -18.06 -3.44 3.61
N VAL A 137 -17.12 -3.96 4.37
CA VAL A 137 -16.28 -3.18 5.28
C VAL A 137 -14.92 -2.96 4.61
N LEU A 138 -14.50 -1.71 4.39
CA LEU A 138 -13.14 -1.40 3.94
C LEU A 138 -12.23 -1.25 5.15
N ALA A 139 -11.54 -2.31 5.51
CA ALA A 139 -10.62 -2.34 6.64
C ALA A 139 -9.24 -1.79 6.27
N SER A 140 -8.69 -0.90 7.10
CA SER A 140 -7.36 -0.31 6.95
C SER A 140 -6.66 -0.12 8.29
N ALA A 141 -5.38 0.22 8.28
CA ALA A 141 -4.60 0.40 9.51
C ALA A 141 -5.15 1.49 10.43
N GLY A 142 -5.70 2.57 9.86
CA GLY A 142 -6.06 3.78 10.60
C GLY A 142 -4.91 4.80 10.64
N SER A 143 -5.24 6.02 11.06
CA SER A 143 -4.27 7.12 11.18
C SER A 143 -4.78 8.17 12.17
N SER A 144 -3.90 8.79 12.93
CA SER A 144 -4.19 9.97 13.75
C SER A 144 -4.54 11.20 12.87
N SER A 145 -4.04 11.26 11.65
CA SER A 145 -4.35 12.31 10.69
C SER A 145 -5.78 12.21 10.16
N GLN A 146 -6.58 13.24 10.41
CA GLN A 146 -7.93 13.33 9.85
C GLN A 146 -7.93 13.30 8.31
N GLN A 147 -6.98 13.98 7.67
CA GLN A 147 -6.86 14.00 6.22
C GLN A 147 -6.57 12.60 5.65
N ALA A 148 -5.73 11.81 6.33
CA ALA A 148 -5.48 10.43 5.94
C ALA A 148 -6.76 9.58 6.02
N ARG A 149 -7.54 9.71 7.11
CA ARG A 149 -8.82 9.00 7.25
C ARG A 149 -9.83 9.40 6.18
N LEU A 150 -9.93 10.69 5.86
CA LEU A 150 -10.83 11.16 4.79
C LEU A 150 -10.49 10.59 3.42
N ARG A 151 -9.22 10.29 3.13
CA ARG A 151 -8.81 9.59 1.90
C ARG A 151 -9.31 8.14 1.88
N ILE A 152 -9.29 7.45 3.02
CA ILE A 152 -9.85 6.08 3.15
C ILE A 152 -11.38 6.13 2.95
N VAL A 153 -12.07 7.06 3.62
CA VAL A 153 -13.52 7.28 3.42
C VAL A 153 -13.85 7.57 1.95
N SER A 154 -13.03 8.36 1.28
CA SER A 154 -13.21 8.63 -0.15
C SER A 154 -13.03 7.36 -1.00
N LEU A 155 -12.07 6.50 -0.66
CA LEU A 155 -11.88 5.22 -1.35
C LEU A 155 -13.07 4.27 -1.10
N ALA A 156 -13.61 4.23 0.14
CA ALA A 156 -14.81 3.44 0.46
C ALA A 156 -15.99 3.83 -0.43
N ARG A 157 -16.21 5.14 -0.63
CA ARG A 157 -17.26 5.63 -1.54
C ARG A 157 -17.02 5.26 -3.01
N ASP A 158 -15.76 5.16 -3.44
CA ASP A 158 -15.46 4.71 -4.80
C ASP A 158 -15.70 3.21 -4.95
N LEU A 159 -15.34 2.43 -3.93
CA LEU A 159 -15.60 1.00 -3.87
C LEU A 159 -17.13 0.73 -3.87
N GLU A 160 -17.89 1.51 -3.10
CA GLU A 160 -19.35 1.48 -3.09
C GLU A 160 -19.93 1.72 -4.49
N ARG A 161 -19.45 2.76 -5.18
CA ARG A 161 -19.91 3.06 -6.55
C ARG A 161 -19.54 1.98 -7.56
N SER A 162 -18.40 1.31 -7.38
CA SER A 162 -17.95 0.28 -8.32
C SER A 162 -18.67 -1.05 -8.13
N HIS A 163 -19.10 -1.37 -6.90
CA HIS A 163 -19.79 -2.62 -6.58
C HIS A 163 -21.32 -2.48 -6.48
N GLY A 164 -21.83 -1.25 -6.34
CA GLY A 164 -23.28 -0.99 -6.22
C GLY A 164 -23.87 -1.43 -4.87
N ILE A 165 -23.05 -1.72 -3.87
CA ILE A 165 -23.45 -2.13 -2.51
C ILE A 165 -22.80 -1.21 -1.48
N PRO A 166 -23.40 -1.01 -0.29
CA PRO A 166 -22.88 -0.15 0.77
C PRO A 166 -21.46 -0.54 1.20
N VAL A 167 -20.61 0.46 1.47
CA VAL A 167 -19.25 0.26 1.97
C VAL A 167 -18.98 1.14 3.18
N GLU A 168 -18.73 0.52 4.34
CA GLU A 168 -18.33 1.22 5.56
C GLU A 168 -16.81 1.15 5.75
N PRO A 169 -16.12 2.30 5.95
CA PRO A 169 -14.71 2.29 6.30
C PRO A 169 -14.50 1.84 7.74
N ALA A 170 -13.43 1.05 7.99
CA ALA A 170 -13.04 0.63 9.31
C ALA A 170 -11.53 0.73 9.54
N PHE A 171 -11.13 0.93 10.79
CA PHE A 171 -9.74 1.13 11.18
C PHE A 171 -9.32 0.09 12.23
N ALA A 172 -8.22 -0.60 11.96
CA ALA A 172 -7.69 -1.66 12.84
C ALA A 172 -6.89 -1.14 14.03
N SER A 173 -6.62 0.15 14.11
CA SER A 173 -5.89 0.77 15.24
C SER A 173 -6.66 1.98 15.78
N ALA A 174 -6.36 2.38 16.98
CA ALA A 174 -6.76 3.48 17.89
C ALA A 174 -7.74 4.59 17.41
N VAL A 175 -8.47 4.41 16.32
CA VAL A 175 -9.47 5.38 15.81
C VAL A 175 -10.74 4.66 15.38
N SER A 176 -11.88 5.34 15.53
CA SER A 176 -13.19 4.80 15.13
C SER A 176 -13.54 5.17 13.67
N PRO A 177 -14.40 4.38 13.02
CA PRO A 177 -14.97 3.12 13.52
C PRO A 177 -13.98 1.95 13.46
N SER A 178 -14.02 1.05 14.45
CA SER A 178 -13.37 -0.25 14.39
C SER A 178 -14.12 -1.19 13.43
N PRO A 179 -13.55 -2.35 13.05
CA PRO A 179 -14.26 -3.34 12.24
C PRO A 179 -15.61 -3.76 12.84
N LEU A 180 -15.68 -3.99 14.15
CA LEU A 180 -16.93 -4.33 14.84
C LEU A 180 -17.96 -3.20 14.76
N GLN A 181 -17.54 -1.94 14.99
CA GLN A 181 -18.44 -0.79 14.88
C GLN A 181 -18.97 -0.58 13.46
N ALA A 182 -18.16 -0.86 12.44
CA ALA A 182 -18.61 -0.80 11.05
C ALA A 182 -19.66 -1.91 10.75
N LEU A 183 -19.43 -3.12 11.27
CA LEU A 183 -20.41 -4.22 11.16
C LEU A 183 -21.73 -3.91 11.89
N GLU A 184 -21.66 -3.34 13.10
CA GLU A 184 -22.84 -2.88 13.86
C GLU A 184 -23.61 -1.84 13.04
N ALA A 185 -22.94 -0.84 12.46
CA ALA A 185 -23.57 0.19 11.64
C ALA A 185 -24.26 -0.38 10.38
N LEU A 186 -23.71 -1.44 9.77
CA LEU A 186 -24.36 -2.15 8.67
C LEU A 186 -25.58 -2.95 9.16
N SER A 187 -25.45 -3.66 10.28
CA SER A 187 -26.55 -4.42 10.90
C SER A 187 -27.73 -3.54 11.30
N ASP A 188 -27.48 -2.35 11.87
CA ASP A 188 -28.51 -1.36 12.21
C ASP A 188 -29.30 -0.87 10.99
N ARG A 189 -28.72 -0.99 9.79
CA ARG A 189 -29.38 -0.69 8.51
C ARG A 189 -30.10 -1.92 7.89
N GLY A 190 -30.13 -3.04 8.62
CA GLY A 190 -30.76 -4.28 8.17
C GLY A 190 -29.91 -5.11 7.18
N ILE A 191 -28.63 -4.81 7.05
CA ILE A 191 -27.68 -5.51 6.19
C ILE A 191 -27.11 -6.71 6.94
N GLN A 192 -27.10 -7.90 6.32
CA GLN A 192 -26.84 -9.15 7.04
C GLN A 192 -25.65 -9.98 6.52
N SER A 193 -25.19 -9.71 5.30
CA SER A 193 -24.15 -10.51 4.65
C SER A 193 -22.95 -9.65 4.23
N PRO A 194 -22.26 -9.00 5.19
CA PRO A 194 -21.11 -8.18 4.87
C PRO A 194 -19.88 -9.01 4.46
N GLY A 195 -19.08 -8.48 3.55
CA GLY A 195 -17.71 -8.94 3.30
C GLY A 195 -16.69 -7.91 3.76
N VAL A 196 -15.40 -8.28 3.82
CA VAL A 196 -14.33 -7.38 4.26
C VAL A 196 -13.27 -7.21 3.17
N ALA A 197 -13.13 -6.00 2.67
CA ALA A 197 -12.03 -5.59 1.78
C ALA A 197 -10.83 -5.15 2.62
N SER A 198 -9.64 -5.69 2.34
CA SER A 198 -8.43 -5.50 3.13
C SER A 198 -7.49 -4.48 2.47
N LEU A 199 -7.49 -3.23 2.95
CA LEU A 199 -6.59 -2.19 2.47
C LEU A 199 -5.25 -2.23 3.24
N PHE A 200 -4.54 -3.34 3.06
CA PHE A 200 -3.20 -3.58 3.58
C PHE A 200 -2.31 -4.11 2.46
N VAL A 201 -1.01 -3.86 2.54
CA VAL A 201 -0.03 -4.40 1.57
C VAL A 201 0.27 -5.86 1.88
N ALA A 202 0.45 -6.20 3.16
CA ALA A 202 0.91 -7.49 3.61
C ALA A 202 0.21 -7.91 4.93
N PRO A 203 0.20 -9.19 5.29
CA PRO A 203 -0.32 -9.66 6.56
C PRO A 203 0.52 -9.15 7.74
N GLY A 204 -0.11 -9.13 8.93
CA GLY A 204 0.50 -8.72 10.19
C GLY A 204 -0.55 -8.54 11.28
N ARG A 205 -0.13 -8.04 12.44
CA ARG A 205 -1.00 -7.89 13.62
C ARG A 205 -2.32 -7.16 13.35
N LEU A 206 -2.32 -6.14 12.47
CA LEU A 206 -3.54 -5.39 12.18
C LEU A 206 -4.51 -6.17 11.29
N THR A 207 -4.00 -6.93 10.33
CA THR A 207 -4.83 -7.82 9.51
C THR A 207 -5.37 -8.98 10.33
N ASP A 208 -4.55 -9.56 11.22
CA ASP A 208 -4.99 -10.62 12.13
C ASP A 208 -6.10 -10.11 13.09
N PHE A 209 -5.98 -8.85 13.55
CA PHE A 209 -7.04 -8.21 14.34
C PHE A 209 -8.35 -8.07 13.53
N VAL A 210 -8.28 -7.66 12.25
CA VAL A 210 -9.46 -7.56 11.37
C VAL A 210 -10.11 -8.93 11.19
N VAL A 211 -9.33 -9.97 10.89
CA VAL A 211 -9.84 -11.34 10.73
C VAL A 211 -10.51 -11.83 12.02
N ALA A 212 -9.87 -11.62 13.16
CA ALA A 212 -10.43 -12.02 14.46
C ALA A 212 -11.71 -11.25 14.84
N ALA A 213 -11.85 -10.01 14.37
CA ALA A 213 -13.05 -9.18 14.60
C ALA A 213 -14.21 -9.53 13.64
N CYS A 214 -13.96 -10.29 12.57
CA CYS A 214 -14.93 -10.63 11.53
C CYS A 214 -15.02 -12.16 11.35
N PRO A 215 -15.31 -12.95 12.41
CA PRO A 215 -15.42 -14.39 12.30
C PRO A 215 -16.55 -14.76 11.33
N ASP A 216 -16.37 -15.83 10.58
CA ASP A 216 -17.34 -16.40 9.64
C ASP A 216 -17.71 -15.49 8.44
N LEU A 217 -17.08 -14.32 8.30
CA LEU A 217 -17.24 -13.45 7.15
C LEU A 217 -16.15 -13.72 6.08
N PRO A 218 -16.44 -13.50 4.80
CA PRO A 218 -15.43 -13.50 3.78
C PRO A 218 -14.52 -12.26 3.95
N VAL A 219 -13.31 -12.49 4.48
CA VAL A 219 -12.28 -11.47 4.65
C VAL A 219 -11.25 -11.62 3.55
N ALA A 220 -11.12 -10.60 2.70
CA ALA A 220 -10.13 -10.60 1.64
C ALA A 220 -8.71 -10.50 2.20
N ASP A 221 -7.78 -11.24 1.60
CA ASP A 221 -6.35 -11.11 1.90
C ASP A 221 -5.84 -9.70 1.59
N PRO A 222 -4.72 -9.27 2.21
CA PRO A 222 -3.97 -8.09 1.81
C PRO A 222 -3.64 -8.07 0.31
N LEU A 223 -3.39 -6.89 -0.25
CA LEU A 223 -3.18 -6.71 -1.69
C LEU A 223 -2.02 -7.55 -2.24
N GLY A 224 -0.92 -7.69 -1.48
CA GLY A 224 0.21 -8.54 -1.83
C GLY A 224 0.64 -8.38 -3.29
N VAL A 225 0.90 -9.50 -3.94
CA VAL A 225 1.30 -9.54 -5.36
C VAL A 225 0.10 -9.64 -6.32
N SER A 226 -1.08 -9.08 -5.95
CA SER A 226 -2.18 -9.05 -6.92
C SER A 226 -1.75 -8.30 -8.18
N PRO A 227 -2.14 -8.78 -9.39
CA PRO A 227 -1.66 -8.20 -10.64
C PRO A 227 -1.92 -6.70 -10.76
N ALA A 228 -3.12 -6.25 -10.36
CA ALA A 228 -3.48 -4.83 -10.40
C ALA A 228 -2.65 -3.98 -9.42
N PHE A 229 -2.27 -4.53 -8.25
CA PHE A 229 -1.41 -3.81 -7.31
C PHE A 229 0.04 -3.73 -7.81
N VAL A 230 0.57 -4.79 -8.40
CA VAL A 230 1.90 -4.76 -9.05
C VAL A 230 1.91 -3.74 -10.20
N GLU A 231 0.86 -3.71 -11.06
CA GLU A 231 0.71 -2.71 -12.12
C GLU A 231 0.70 -1.29 -11.56
N LEU A 232 0.04 -1.06 -10.41
CA LEU A 232 0.02 0.23 -9.74
C LEU A 232 1.43 0.67 -9.33
N LEU A 233 2.22 -0.22 -8.70
CA LEU A 233 3.59 0.10 -8.27
C LEU A 233 4.49 0.41 -9.46
N VAL A 234 4.39 -0.36 -10.53
CA VAL A 234 5.10 -0.12 -11.80
C VAL A 234 4.70 1.24 -12.40
N ALA A 235 3.41 1.56 -12.44
CA ALA A 235 2.93 2.85 -12.93
C ALA A 235 3.44 4.03 -12.11
N GLN A 236 3.51 3.90 -10.79
CA GLN A 236 4.10 4.91 -9.89
C GLN A 236 5.59 5.11 -10.17
N ALA A 237 6.35 4.02 -10.30
CA ALA A 237 7.77 4.10 -10.62
C ALA A 237 8.02 4.77 -11.98
N HIS A 238 7.16 4.49 -12.99
CA HIS A 238 7.27 5.10 -14.32
C HIS A 238 6.85 6.59 -14.34
N ALA A 239 5.92 7.01 -13.49
CA ALA A 239 5.52 8.41 -13.41
C ALA A 239 6.68 9.33 -12.99
N LEU A 240 7.61 8.83 -12.19
CA LEU A 240 8.81 9.55 -11.76
C LEU A 240 9.83 9.78 -12.88
N SER A 241 9.81 8.98 -13.94
CA SER A 241 10.71 9.16 -15.09
C SER A 241 10.33 10.31 -16.03
N ARG A 242 9.15 10.93 -15.84
CA ARG A 242 8.61 11.99 -16.72
C ARG A 242 8.82 13.41 -16.16
N ILE A 243 9.43 13.53 -14.98
CA ILE A 243 9.57 14.81 -14.27
C ILE A 243 11.03 15.34 -14.36
N SER A 244 11.92 14.60 -15.02
CA SER A 244 13.34 14.94 -15.20
C SER A 244 13.57 15.75 -16.47
#